data_2f082f836ed6d5a20ab42e7a5bfea333
#
_entry.id   2f082f836ed6d5a20ab42e7a5bfea333
#
_cell.length_a   1.000
_cell.length_b   1.000
_cell.length_c   1.000
_cell.angle_alpha   90.00
_cell.angle_beta   90.00
_cell.angle_gamma   90.00
#
_symmetry.space_group_name_H-M   'P 1'
#
loop_
_entity.id
_entity.type
_entity.pdbx_description
1 polymer ?
#
loop_
_entity_poly.entity_id
_entity_poly.type
_entity_poly.pdbx_seq_one_letter_code
_entity_poly.pdbx_strand_id
1 'polypeptide(L)'
;MLSKDEKERLRGLSKEHAENVGLHMLAAYSIEEEEPELALEHAKWIARQASRIDLARETLAFIAYRQGDYKLALKEFRTAYRMNGYLDYLPFMADCERGLGNPRKAIEVASSEESKQLQGDAKAEMFLVYAGALGDLGLWDKAIETVHTLSLAKGLSGGYRMRAVQAEQNFLEQNGRSEDALALEPLLDKLEAQYADEDDEESSQDVAVDYDLEKLSDSKLEQIGIEAEDGGFRRRS
;
A
#
# COMPACT_ATOMS: atom_id res chain seq x y z
N MET A 1 12.05 -6.31 -19.63
CA MET A 1 11.59 -5.57 -20.87
C MET A 1 10.30 -4.85 -20.49
N LEU A 2 10.09 -3.60 -20.91
CA LEU A 2 8.84 -2.87 -20.61
C LEU A 2 7.60 -3.62 -21.10
N SER A 3 6.55 -3.65 -20.29
CA SER A 3 5.25 -4.19 -20.62
C SER A 3 4.57 -3.44 -21.77
N LYS A 4 3.47 -3.97 -22.27
CA LYS A 4 2.69 -3.30 -23.32
C LYS A 4 2.05 -2.00 -22.81
N ASP A 5 1.57 -2.03 -21.57
CA ASP A 5 0.95 -0.87 -20.91
C ASP A 5 1.96 0.26 -20.68
N GLU A 6 3.12 -0.04 -20.12
CA GLU A 6 4.18 0.95 -19.92
C GLU A 6 4.60 1.62 -21.23
N LYS A 7 4.73 0.84 -22.32
CA LYS A 7 5.01 1.39 -23.65
C LYS A 7 3.89 2.29 -24.17
N GLU A 8 2.63 1.95 -23.88
CA GLU A 8 1.46 2.77 -24.25
C GLU A 8 1.50 4.10 -23.51
N ARG A 9 1.78 4.09 -22.22
CA ARG A 9 1.85 5.30 -21.38
C ARG A 9 2.99 6.23 -21.77
N LEU A 10 4.06 5.72 -22.42
CA LEU A 10 5.17 6.52 -22.95
C LEU A 10 4.89 7.12 -24.34
N ARG A 11 3.76 6.81 -25.02
CA ARG A 11 3.45 7.27 -26.37
C ARG A 11 3.39 8.78 -26.55
N GLY A 12 3.25 9.55 -25.47
CA GLY A 12 3.32 11.01 -25.52
C GLY A 12 4.72 11.58 -25.81
N LEU A 13 5.74 10.73 -25.81
CA LEU A 13 7.13 11.08 -26.12
C LEU A 13 7.51 10.70 -27.55
N SER A 14 8.56 11.32 -28.12
CA SER A 14 9.16 10.81 -29.34
C SER A 14 9.69 9.39 -29.13
N LYS A 15 9.74 8.59 -30.20
CA LYS A 15 10.19 7.18 -30.11
C LYS A 15 11.55 7.04 -29.40
N GLU A 16 12.53 7.82 -29.83
CA GLU A 16 13.88 7.80 -29.25
C GLU A 16 13.87 8.19 -27.76
N HIS A 17 13.07 9.21 -27.40
CA HIS A 17 12.93 9.64 -26.01
C HIS A 17 12.23 8.62 -25.15
N ALA A 18 11.17 7.98 -25.65
CA ALA A 18 10.48 6.90 -24.96
C ALA A 18 11.37 5.68 -24.73
N GLU A 19 12.19 5.30 -25.73
CA GLU A 19 13.18 4.23 -25.60
C GLU A 19 14.21 4.55 -24.52
N ASN A 20 14.75 5.77 -24.49
CA ASN A 20 15.72 6.18 -23.50
C ASN A 20 15.14 6.22 -22.08
N VAL A 21 13.94 6.78 -21.91
CA VAL A 21 13.21 6.76 -20.63
C VAL A 21 12.98 5.31 -20.18
N GLY A 22 12.55 4.43 -21.08
CA GLY A 22 12.32 3.02 -20.79
C GLY A 22 13.61 2.28 -20.36
N LEU A 23 14.75 2.57 -20.99
CA LEU A 23 16.04 2.00 -20.57
C LEU A 23 16.43 2.45 -19.16
N HIS A 24 16.22 3.73 -18.83
CA HIS A 24 16.46 4.23 -17.48
C HIS A 24 15.50 3.61 -16.44
N MET A 25 14.25 3.34 -16.80
CA MET A 25 13.30 2.63 -15.93
C MET A 25 13.80 1.21 -15.63
N LEU A 26 14.16 0.46 -16.66
CA LEU A 26 14.69 -0.90 -16.51
C LEU A 26 15.97 -0.90 -15.67
N ALA A 27 16.88 0.06 -15.90
CA ALA A 27 18.08 0.22 -15.09
C ALA A 27 17.73 0.48 -13.62
N ALA A 28 16.83 1.44 -13.34
CA ALA A 28 16.42 1.76 -11.98
C ALA A 28 15.90 0.53 -11.22
N TYR A 29 15.02 -0.25 -11.84
CA TYR A 29 14.46 -1.45 -11.19
C TYR A 29 15.48 -2.60 -11.06
N SER A 30 16.41 -2.76 -12.01
CA SER A 30 17.36 -3.86 -11.96
C SER A 30 18.51 -3.65 -10.98
N ILE A 31 18.84 -2.40 -10.63
CA ILE A 31 19.96 -2.09 -9.72
C ILE A 31 19.47 -1.64 -8.33
N GLU A 32 18.16 -1.61 -8.10
CA GLU A 32 17.59 -1.00 -6.89
C GLU A 32 18.08 -1.64 -5.59
N GLU A 33 18.27 -2.95 -5.58
CA GLU A 33 18.75 -3.68 -4.40
C GLU A 33 20.26 -3.50 -4.18
N GLU A 34 21.04 -3.49 -5.25
CA GLU A 34 22.50 -3.42 -5.18
C GLU A 34 23.01 -1.98 -5.07
N GLU A 35 22.39 -1.06 -5.82
CA GLU A 35 22.79 0.36 -5.92
C GLU A 35 21.58 1.30 -5.74
N PRO A 36 20.96 1.36 -4.56
CA PRO A 36 19.71 2.11 -4.34
C PRO A 36 19.83 3.60 -4.64
N GLU A 37 20.97 4.22 -4.33
CA GLU A 37 21.20 5.64 -4.63
C GLU A 37 21.22 5.91 -6.14
N LEU A 38 21.88 5.04 -6.92
CA LEU A 38 21.94 5.15 -8.37
C LEU A 38 20.58 4.88 -9.00
N ALA A 39 19.82 3.90 -8.49
CA ALA A 39 18.44 3.64 -8.90
C ALA A 39 17.56 4.89 -8.71
N LEU A 40 17.70 5.57 -7.58
CA LEU A 40 16.97 6.81 -7.30
C LEU A 40 17.40 7.96 -8.23
N GLU A 41 18.68 8.03 -8.61
CA GLU A 41 19.15 9.01 -9.59
C GLU A 41 18.54 8.77 -10.99
N HIS A 42 18.47 7.52 -11.44
CA HIS A 42 17.75 7.14 -12.65
C HIS A 42 16.29 7.55 -12.59
N ALA A 43 15.59 7.22 -11.51
CA ALA A 43 14.18 7.58 -11.32
C ALA A 43 13.94 9.10 -11.31
N LYS A 44 14.81 9.87 -10.64
CA LYS A 44 14.78 11.35 -10.65
C LYS A 44 15.04 11.90 -12.05
N TRP A 45 15.93 11.29 -12.81
CA TRP A 45 16.20 11.68 -14.19
C TRP A 45 14.95 11.47 -15.05
N ILE A 46 14.31 10.29 -14.98
CA ILE A 46 13.07 9.96 -15.68
C ILE A 46 11.99 11.01 -15.38
N ALA A 47 11.76 11.30 -14.10
CA ALA A 47 10.74 12.26 -13.67
C ALA A 47 11.00 13.70 -14.17
N ARG A 48 12.26 14.06 -14.41
CA ARG A 48 12.63 15.35 -15.03
C ARG A 48 12.41 15.34 -16.54
N GLN A 49 12.84 14.28 -17.22
CA GLN A 49 12.77 14.17 -18.68
C GLN A 49 11.34 13.97 -19.19
N ALA A 50 10.56 13.20 -18.48
CA ALA A 50 9.18 12.84 -18.83
C ALA A 50 8.17 13.40 -17.81
N SER A 51 8.32 14.65 -17.40
CA SER A 51 7.59 15.26 -16.28
C SER A 51 6.06 15.30 -16.42
N ARG A 52 5.55 15.14 -17.65
CA ARG A 52 4.12 15.11 -17.99
C ARG A 52 3.60 13.69 -18.24
N ILE A 53 4.41 12.68 -17.99
CA ILE A 53 4.05 11.27 -18.08
C ILE A 53 3.84 10.75 -16.67
N ASP A 54 2.69 10.20 -16.39
CA ASP A 54 2.31 9.64 -15.10
C ASP A 54 3.23 8.48 -14.69
N LEU A 55 3.58 7.59 -15.61
CA LEU A 55 4.52 6.48 -15.40
C LEU A 55 5.88 6.96 -14.89
N ALA A 56 6.36 8.12 -15.34
CA ALA A 56 7.62 8.70 -14.86
C ALA A 56 7.53 9.12 -13.37
N ARG A 57 6.37 9.60 -12.95
CA ARG A 57 6.10 9.95 -11.55
C ARG A 57 5.92 8.71 -10.68
N GLU A 58 5.22 7.73 -11.22
CA GLU A 58 5.01 6.43 -10.60
C GLU A 58 6.35 5.71 -10.35
N THR A 59 7.23 5.63 -11.35
CA THR A 59 8.56 5.03 -11.20
C THR A 59 9.34 5.69 -10.05
N LEU A 60 9.40 7.02 -10.01
CA LEU A 60 10.09 7.72 -8.92
C LEU A 60 9.42 7.48 -7.57
N ALA A 61 8.09 7.42 -7.54
CA ALA A 61 7.34 7.17 -6.31
C ALA A 61 7.66 5.79 -5.71
N PHE A 62 7.64 4.73 -6.54
CA PHE A 62 7.93 3.37 -6.07
C PHE A 62 9.37 3.19 -5.63
N ILE A 63 10.35 3.70 -6.39
CA ILE A 63 11.77 3.65 -5.98
C ILE A 63 11.97 4.39 -4.64
N ALA A 64 11.42 5.59 -4.49
CA ALA A 64 11.52 6.34 -3.25
C ALA A 64 10.81 5.64 -2.09
N TYR A 65 9.65 5.02 -2.34
CA TYR A 65 8.87 4.29 -1.34
C TYR A 65 9.66 3.10 -0.78
N ARG A 66 10.20 2.25 -1.65
CA ARG A 66 10.98 1.08 -1.22
C ARG A 66 12.27 1.45 -0.49
N GLN A 67 12.83 2.63 -0.78
CA GLN A 67 13.98 3.19 -0.06
C GLN A 67 13.61 3.92 1.24
N GLY A 68 12.32 3.99 1.60
CA GLY A 68 11.84 4.67 2.81
C GLY A 68 11.82 6.21 2.72
N ASP A 69 12.08 6.81 1.54
CA ASP A 69 11.86 8.24 1.34
C ASP A 69 10.36 8.51 1.13
N TYR A 70 9.60 8.26 2.19
CA TYR A 70 8.13 8.41 2.19
C TYR A 70 7.68 9.82 1.83
N LYS A 71 8.49 10.84 2.10
CA LYS A 71 8.17 12.22 1.74
C LYS A 71 8.19 12.43 0.23
N LEU A 72 9.22 11.94 -0.43
CA LEU A 72 9.35 12.00 -1.89
C LEU A 72 8.31 11.09 -2.54
N ALA A 73 8.17 9.86 -2.06
CA ALA A 73 7.21 8.89 -2.55
C ALA A 73 5.77 9.45 -2.54
N LEU A 74 5.32 9.96 -1.40
CA LEU A 74 3.99 10.54 -1.24
C LEU A 74 3.74 11.71 -2.20
N LYS A 75 4.73 12.57 -2.39
CA LYS A 75 4.64 13.69 -3.33
C LYS A 75 4.44 13.21 -4.77
N GLU A 76 5.21 12.20 -5.17
CA GLU A 76 5.18 11.71 -6.55
C GLU A 76 3.95 10.81 -6.79
N PHE A 77 3.53 9.98 -5.83
CA PHE A 77 2.23 9.26 -5.90
C PHE A 77 1.05 10.22 -6.05
N ARG A 78 0.98 11.28 -5.24
CA ARG A 78 -0.06 12.31 -5.39
C ARG A 78 -0.04 12.99 -6.76
N THR A 79 1.15 13.12 -7.35
CA THR A 79 1.29 13.71 -8.68
C THR A 79 0.82 12.73 -9.74
N ALA A 80 1.22 11.46 -9.69
CA ALA A 80 0.75 10.41 -10.60
C ALA A 80 -0.78 10.25 -10.51
N TYR A 81 -1.33 10.17 -9.30
CA TYR A 81 -2.77 10.08 -9.06
C TYR A 81 -3.56 11.22 -9.70
N ARG A 82 -3.08 12.47 -9.58
CA ARG A 82 -3.73 13.61 -10.23
C ARG A 82 -3.67 13.56 -11.76
N MET A 83 -2.70 12.83 -12.32
CA MET A 83 -2.52 12.72 -13.77
C MET A 83 -3.39 11.63 -14.39
N ASN A 84 -3.55 10.49 -13.74
CA ASN A 84 -4.22 9.31 -14.30
C ASN A 84 -5.46 8.83 -13.51
N GLY A 85 -5.61 9.24 -12.24
CA GLY A 85 -6.73 8.84 -11.39
C GLY A 85 -6.68 7.39 -10.90
N TYR A 86 -5.55 6.70 -10.98
CA TYR A 86 -5.43 5.31 -10.54
C TYR A 86 -5.53 5.21 -9.03
N LEU A 87 -6.57 4.53 -8.57
CA LEU A 87 -6.85 4.35 -7.14
C LEU A 87 -5.82 3.47 -6.45
N ASP A 88 -5.13 2.61 -7.18
CA ASP A 88 -4.13 1.67 -6.66
C ASP A 88 -2.93 2.36 -5.99
N TYR A 89 -2.78 3.66 -6.16
CA TYR A 89 -1.80 4.44 -5.40
C TYR A 89 -2.24 4.77 -3.96
N LEU A 90 -3.54 4.68 -3.65
CA LEU A 90 -4.06 5.07 -2.35
C LEU A 90 -3.45 4.28 -1.18
N PRO A 91 -3.28 2.94 -1.25
CA PRO A 91 -2.61 2.19 -0.19
C PRO A 91 -1.18 2.69 0.07
N PHE A 92 -0.40 2.94 -0.99
CA PHE A 92 0.97 3.45 -0.88
C PHE A 92 1.02 4.87 -0.31
N MET A 93 0.04 5.72 -0.68
CA MET A 93 -0.09 7.06 -0.12
C MET A 93 -0.44 7.02 1.37
N ALA A 94 -1.33 6.12 1.78
CA ALA A 94 -1.67 5.91 3.18
C ALA A 94 -0.47 5.38 3.97
N ASP A 95 0.27 4.42 3.42
CA ASP A 95 1.45 3.87 4.08
C ASP A 95 2.61 4.87 4.17
N CYS A 96 2.79 5.71 3.15
CA CYS A 96 3.71 6.84 3.24
C CYS A 96 3.36 7.80 4.39
N GLU A 97 2.08 8.08 4.63
CA GLU A 97 1.65 8.90 5.78
C GLU A 97 1.99 8.20 7.10
N ARG A 98 1.85 6.87 7.20
CA ARG A 98 2.31 6.09 8.36
C ARG A 98 3.81 6.23 8.57
N GLY A 99 4.60 5.99 7.52
CA GLY A 99 6.06 6.09 7.55
C GLY A 99 6.56 7.50 7.93
N LEU A 100 5.75 8.54 7.69
CA LEU A 100 5.99 9.92 8.13
C LEU A 100 5.50 10.20 9.55
N GLY A 101 5.01 9.20 10.28
CA GLY A 101 4.48 9.35 11.64
C GLY A 101 3.09 10.00 11.71
N ASN A 102 2.31 9.89 10.64
CA ASN A 102 0.96 10.45 10.55
C ASN A 102 -0.12 9.35 10.43
N PRO A 103 -0.24 8.38 11.35
CA PRO A 103 -1.17 7.26 11.21
C PRO A 103 -2.64 7.69 11.10
N ARG A 104 -3.02 8.83 11.70
CA ARG A 104 -4.37 9.40 11.56
C ARG A 104 -4.70 9.76 10.11
N LYS A 105 -3.73 10.33 9.38
CA LYS A 105 -3.92 10.64 7.96
C LYS A 105 -4.00 9.38 7.09
N ALA A 106 -3.28 8.32 7.46
CA ALA A 106 -3.42 7.03 6.81
C ALA A 106 -4.84 6.48 6.96
N ILE A 107 -5.43 6.58 8.16
CA ILE A 107 -6.84 6.23 8.42
C ILE A 107 -7.79 7.12 7.60
N GLU A 108 -7.54 8.45 7.52
CA GLU A 108 -8.34 9.36 6.68
C GLU A 108 -8.33 8.92 5.21
N VAL A 109 -7.16 8.55 4.66
CA VAL A 109 -7.05 8.03 3.29
C VAL A 109 -7.79 6.71 3.13
N ALA A 110 -7.59 5.75 4.06
CA ALA A 110 -8.21 4.45 4.01
C ALA A 110 -9.75 4.52 4.09
N SER A 111 -10.28 5.51 4.79
CA SER A 111 -11.73 5.73 4.97
C SER A 111 -12.36 6.65 3.91
N SER A 112 -11.59 7.06 2.89
CA SER A 112 -12.10 7.94 1.83
C SER A 112 -13.07 7.23 0.89
N GLU A 113 -13.93 7.99 0.20
CA GLU A 113 -14.87 7.44 -0.80
C GLU A 113 -14.14 6.77 -1.97
N GLU A 114 -12.96 7.26 -2.31
CA GLU A 114 -12.10 6.68 -3.33
C GLU A 114 -11.59 5.30 -2.89
N SER A 115 -11.16 5.17 -1.63
CA SER A 115 -10.66 3.90 -1.09
C SER A 115 -11.73 2.82 -1.03
N LYS A 116 -12.99 3.17 -0.87
CA LYS A 116 -14.13 2.23 -0.94
C LYS A 116 -14.30 1.57 -2.32
N GLN A 117 -13.74 2.19 -3.36
CA GLN A 117 -13.81 1.68 -4.73
C GLN A 117 -12.65 0.75 -5.08
N LEU A 118 -11.67 0.59 -4.19
CA LEU A 118 -10.55 -0.34 -4.39
C LEU A 118 -11.04 -1.78 -4.52
N GLN A 119 -10.36 -2.54 -5.36
CA GLN A 119 -10.64 -3.96 -5.63
C GLN A 119 -9.34 -4.76 -5.61
N GLY A 120 -9.46 -6.09 -5.56
CA GLY A 120 -8.34 -7.01 -5.65
C GLY A 120 -7.22 -6.71 -4.64
N ASP A 121 -6.00 -6.75 -5.11
CA ASP A 121 -4.79 -6.59 -4.30
C ASP A 121 -4.68 -5.19 -3.66
N ALA A 122 -5.07 -4.15 -4.38
CA ALA A 122 -5.05 -2.79 -3.85
C ALA A 122 -6.01 -2.62 -2.65
N LYS A 123 -7.16 -3.32 -2.67
CA LYS A 123 -8.08 -3.36 -1.54
C LYS A 123 -7.48 -4.12 -0.35
N ALA A 124 -6.87 -5.28 -0.61
CA ALA A 124 -6.20 -6.07 0.43
C ALA A 124 -5.04 -5.29 1.07
N GLU A 125 -4.22 -4.63 0.25
CA GLU A 125 -3.14 -3.77 0.72
C GLU A 125 -3.65 -2.63 1.60
N MET A 126 -4.74 -1.97 1.20
CA MET A 126 -5.33 -0.90 2.00
C MET A 126 -5.79 -1.40 3.39
N PHE A 127 -6.34 -2.60 3.50
CA PHE A 127 -6.70 -3.19 4.80
C PHE A 127 -5.48 -3.43 5.68
N LEU A 128 -4.37 -3.92 5.12
CA LEU A 128 -3.11 -4.10 5.84
C LEU A 128 -2.55 -2.77 6.34
N VAL A 129 -2.53 -1.75 5.48
CA VAL A 129 -2.07 -0.40 5.83
C VAL A 129 -2.96 0.22 6.90
N TYR A 130 -4.28 0.09 6.78
CA TYR A 130 -5.24 0.57 7.76
C TYR A 130 -5.04 -0.09 9.13
N ALA A 131 -4.89 -1.41 9.16
CA ALA A 131 -4.61 -2.14 10.38
C ALA A 131 -3.26 -1.71 11.01
N GLY A 132 -2.23 -1.51 10.19
CA GLY A 132 -0.96 -0.95 10.65
C GLY A 132 -1.13 0.43 11.27
N ALA A 133 -1.93 1.32 10.67
CA ALA A 133 -2.20 2.64 11.22
C ALA A 133 -2.96 2.59 12.56
N LEU A 134 -3.85 1.61 12.74
CA LEU A 134 -4.51 1.35 14.02
C LEU A 134 -3.49 0.89 15.08
N GLY A 135 -2.58 -0.03 14.72
CA GLY A 135 -1.48 -0.48 15.57
C GLY A 135 -0.57 0.67 16.00
N ASP A 136 -0.18 1.55 15.06
CA ASP A 136 0.65 2.74 15.34
C ASP A 136 -0.02 3.70 16.37
N LEU A 137 -1.35 3.63 16.50
CA LEU A 137 -2.13 4.39 17.49
C LEU A 137 -2.42 3.59 18.77
N GLY A 138 -1.92 2.36 18.89
CA GLY A 138 -2.17 1.48 20.03
C GLY A 138 -3.58 0.88 20.06
N LEU A 139 -4.32 0.94 18.97
CA LEU A 139 -5.66 0.35 18.84
C LEU A 139 -5.59 -1.14 18.43
N TRP A 140 -4.82 -1.91 19.22
CA TRP A 140 -4.42 -3.29 18.90
C TRP A 140 -5.60 -4.22 18.61
N ASP A 141 -6.65 -4.17 19.43
CA ASP A 141 -7.83 -5.05 19.25
C ASP A 141 -8.49 -4.83 17.89
N LYS A 142 -8.55 -3.56 17.43
CA LYS A 142 -9.10 -3.23 16.13
C LYS A 142 -8.16 -3.61 14.98
N ALA A 143 -6.86 -3.45 15.17
CA ALA A 143 -5.85 -3.89 14.20
C ALA A 143 -5.96 -5.41 13.99
N ILE A 144 -6.00 -6.18 15.08
CA ILE A 144 -6.16 -7.64 15.07
C ILE A 144 -7.46 -8.04 14.37
N GLU A 145 -8.60 -7.45 14.76
CA GLU A 145 -9.92 -7.73 14.14
C GLU A 145 -9.89 -7.48 12.64
N THR A 146 -9.23 -6.40 12.20
CA THR A 146 -9.14 -6.01 10.79
C THR A 146 -8.37 -7.04 9.97
N VAL A 147 -7.16 -7.42 10.41
CA VAL A 147 -6.34 -8.39 9.66
C VAL A 147 -6.89 -9.81 9.77
N HIS A 148 -7.50 -10.18 10.90
CA HIS A 148 -8.20 -11.45 11.04
C HIS A 148 -9.35 -11.57 10.02
N THR A 149 -10.18 -10.53 9.92
CA THR A 149 -11.27 -10.48 8.93
C THR A 149 -10.73 -10.57 7.51
N LEU A 150 -9.64 -9.85 7.20
CA LEU A 150 -8.98 -9.92 5.90
C LEU A 150 -8.48 -11.35 5.61
N SER A 151 -7.84 -12.01 6.57
CA SER A 151 -7.29 -13.38 6.38
C SER A 151 -8.35 -14.41 6.01
N LEU A 152 -9.60 -14.18 6.43
CA LEU A 152 -10.74 -15.04 6.15
C LEU A 152 -11.51 -14.66 4.87
N ALA A 153 -11.13 -13.53 4.23
CA ALA A 153 -11.85 -13.01 3.07
C ALA A 153 -11.84 -14.00 1.90
N LYS A 154 -12.98 -14.09 1.21
CA LYS A 154 -13.08 -14.86 -0.03
C LYS A 154 -12.39 -14.10 -1.17
N GLY A 155 -11.74 -14.83 -2.06
CA GLY A 155 -11.04 -14.23 -3.20
C GLY A 155 -9.68 -13.63 -2.86
N LEU A 156 -9.26 -13.65 -1.60
CA LEU A 156 -7.94 -13.20 -1.19
C LEU A 156 -6.86 -14.18 -1.67
N SER A 157 -5.83 -13.68 -2.36
CA SER A 157 -4.69 -14.50 -2.79
C SER A 157 -3.94 -15.10 -1.59
N GLY A 158 -3.19 -16.17 -1.83
CA GLY A 158 -2.41 -16.86 -0.80
C GLY A 158 -1.39 -15.96 -0.14
N GLY A 159 -0.66 -15.17 -0.92
CA GLY A 159 0.33 -14.23 -0.44
C GLY A 159 -0.27 -13.16 0.49
N TYR A 160 -1.39 -12.56 0.12
CA TYR A 160 -2.07 -11.59 1.00
C TYR A 160 -2.66 -12.25 2.25
N ARG A 161 -3.16 -13.49 2.14
CA ARG A 161 -3.63 -14.24 3.31
C ARG A 161 -2.50 -14.48 4.31
N MET A 162 -1.35 -14.90 3.84
CA MET A 162 -0.16 -15.10 4.67
C MET A 162 0.26 -13.78 5.34
N ARG A 163 0.35 -12.69 4.59
CA ARG A 163 0.67 -11.36 5.14
C ARG A 163 -0.35 -10.90 6.19
N ALA A 164 -1.63 -11.18 6.01
CA ALA A 164 -2.68 -10.85 6.99
C ALA A 164 -2.51 -11.63 8.28
N VAL A 165 -2.21 -12.94 8.22
CA VAL A 165 -1.96 -13.77 9.42
C VAL A 165 -0.66 -13.37 10.11
N GLN A 166 0.40 -13.05 9.36
CA GLN A 166 1.65 -12.51 9.93
C GLN A 166 1.42 -11.19 10.67
N ALA A 167 0.63 -10.30 10.09
CA ALA A 167 0.26 -9.05 10.73
C ALA A 167 -0.57 -9.27 11.99
N GLU A 168 -1.51 -10.25 11.98
CA GLU A 168 -2.30 -10.63 13.15
C GLU A 168 -1.40 -11.13 14.28
N GLN A 169 -0.47 -12.03 13.97
CA GLN A 169 0.52 -12.54 14.93
C GLN A 169 1.32 -11.39 15.56
N ASN A 170 1.86 -10.50 14.73
CA ASN A 170 2.63 -9.35 15.22
C ASN A 170 1.79 -8.43 16.14
N PHE A 171 0.57 -8.11 15.78
CA PHE A 171 -0.30 -7.28 16.61
C PHE A 171 -0.72 -7.95 17.91
N LEU A 172 -0.91 -9.27 17.91
CA LEU A 172 -1.13 -10.06 19.15
C LEU A 172 0.06 -9.97 20.09
N GLU A 173 1.27 -10.12 19.58
CA GLU A 173 2.51 -9.98 20.36
C GLU A 173 2.64 -8.57 20.95
N GLN A 174 2.45 -7.52 20.14
CA GLN A 174 2.50 -6.14 20.59
C GLN A 174 1.43 -5.82 21.65
N ASN A 175 0.29 -6.49 21.59
CA ASN A 175 -0.79 -6.38 22.58
C ASN A 175 -0.60 -7.27 23.82
N GLY A 176 0.54 -7.99 23.94
CA GLY A 176 0.83 -8.87 25.07
C GLY A 176 0.07 -10.20 25.07
N ARG A 177 -0.53 -10.59 23.94
CA ARG A 177 -1.28 -11.84 23.75
C ARG A 177 -0.43 -12.92 23.09
N SER A 178 0.74 -13.19 23.67
CA SER A 178 1.75 -14.10 23.09
C SER A 178 1.26 -15.55 22.91
N GLU A 179 0.37 -16.04 23.77
CA GLU A 179 -0.21 -17.39 23.62
C GLU A 179 -1.09 -17.48 22.37
N ASP A 180 -1.89 -16.43 22.11
CA ASP A 180 -2.72 -16.36 20.90
C ASP A 180 -1.85 -16.21 19.64
N ALA A 181 -0.77 -15.44 19.71
CA ALA A 181 0.20 -15.28 18.62
C ALA A 181 0.86 -16.62 18.25
N LEU A 182 1.33 -17.40 19.25
CA LEU A 182 1.89 -18.72 19.05
C LEU A 182 0.89 -19.72 18.43
N ALA A 183 -0.39 -19.57 18.77
CA ALA A 183 -1.44 -20.43 18.18
C ALA A 183 -1.60 -20.25 16.66
N LEU A 184 -1.08 -19.18 16.08
CA LEU A 184 -1.10 -18.93 14.62
C LEU A 184 0.07 -19.59 13.88
N GLU A 185 1.15 -20.01 14.55
CA GLU A 185 2.33 -20.62 13.91
C GLU A 185 1.99 -21.81 12.99
N PRO A 186 1.16 -22.79 13.41
CA PRO A 186 0.84 -23.92 12.51
C PRO A 186 0.07 -23.49 11.24
N LEU A 187 -0.68 -22.40 11.31
CA LEU A 187 -1.37 -21.83 10.16
C LEU A 187 -0.36 -21.13 9.24
N LEU A 188 0.56 -20.37 9.79
CA LEU A 188 1.63 -19.69 9.05
C LEU A 188 2.51 -20.70 8.32
N ASP A 189 3.00 -21.72 9.04
CA ASP A 189 3.80 -22.81 8.44
C ASP A 189 3.09 -23.46 7.25
N LYS A 190 1.78 -23.69 7.38
CA LYS A 190 0.97 -24.25 6.30
C LYS A 190 0.84 -23.31 5.12
N LEU A 191 0.62 -22.01 5.36
CA LEU A 191 0.50 -21.00 4.30
C LEU A 191 1.84 -20.80 3.60
N GLU A 192 2.94 -20.77 4.35
CA GLU A 192 4.29 -20.66 3.80
C GLU A 192 4.61 -21.85 2.92
N ALA A 193 4.38 -23.08 3.40
CA ALA A 193 4.58 -24.31 2.61
C ALA A 193 3.70 -24.38 1.34
N GLN A 194 2.56 -23.69 1.33
CA GLN A 194 1.64 -23.70 0.20
C GLN A 194 1.93 -22.58 -0.81
N TYR A 195 2.41 -21.42 -0.36
CA TYR A 195 2.48 -20.20 -1.17
C TYR A 195 3.88 -19.57 -1.25
N ALA A 196 4.89 -20.08 -0.53
CA ALA A 196 6.25 -19.52 -0.58
C ALA A 196 6.95 -19.72 -1.93
N ASP A 197 6.56 -20.78 -2.68
CA ASP A 197 7.12 -21.10 -3.99
C ASP A 197 6.19 -20.69 -5.15
N GLU A 198 5.01 -20.14 -4.87
CA GLU A 198 4.15 -19.58 -5.92
C GLU A 198 4.70 -18.19 -6.25
N ASP A 199 5.28 -18.05 -7.46
CA ASP A 199 5.56 -16.74 -8.03
C ASP A 199 4.29 -15.87 -7.91
N ASP A 200 4.44 -14.58 -7.62
CA ASP A 200 3.36 -13.58 -7.35
C ASP A 200 2.33 -13.43 -8.50
N GLU A 201 2.06 -14.49 -9.27
CA GLU A 201 1.13 -14.46 -10.40
C GLU A 201 -0.34 -14.57 -9.99
N GLU A 202 -0.64 -15.02 -8.76
CA GLU A 202 -2.02 -15.11 -8.28
C GLU A 202 -2.46 -13.79 -7.61
N SER A 203 -3.00 -12.89 -8.39
CA SER A 203 -3.59 -11.66 -7.84
C SER A 203 -4.91 -11.95 -7.10
N SER A 204 -5.20 -11.17 -6.06
CA SER A 204 -6.47 -11.25 -5.37
C SER A 204 -7.62 -10.89 -6.32
N GLN A 205 -8.63 -11.77 -6.36
CA GLN A 205 -9.90 -11.48 -7.03
C GLN A 205 -10.65 -10.38 -6.25
N ASP A 206 -11.87 -10.05 -6.64
CA ASP A 206 -12.66 -9.09 -5.88
C ASP A 206 -12.85 -9.58 -4.44
N VAL A 207 -12.10 -8.96 -3.52
CA VAL A 207 -12.03 -9.37 -2.11
C VAL A 207 -13.34 -9.02 -1.42
N ALA A 208 -14.14 -10.05 -1.11
CA ALA A 208 -15.39 -9.89 -0.39
C ALA A 208 -15.12 -9.71 1.12
N VAL A 209 -14.87 -8.50 1.53
CA VAL A 209 -14.77 -8.12 2.95
C VAL A 209 -15.97 -7.27 3.29
N ASP A 210 -16.90 -7.81 4.11
CA ASP A 210 -18.04 -7.08 4.69
C ASP A 210 -17.59 -6.17 5.85
N TYR A 211 -16.37 -5.63 5.77
CA TYR A 211 -15.82 -4.77 6.80
C TYR A 211 -15.89 -3.32 6.35
N ASP A 212 -16.68 -2.55 7.08
CA ASP A 212 -16.77 -1.11 6.88
C ASP A 212 -15.64 -0.44 7.66
N LEU A 213 -14.69 0.15 6.94
CA LEU A 213 -13.57 0.89 7.52
C LEU A 213 -14.03 2.08 8.39
N GLU A 214 -15.28 2.53 8.24
CA GLU A 214 -15.86 3.61 9.03
C GLU A 214 -16.33 3.16 10.43
N LYS A 215 -16.38 1.84 10.72
CA LYS A 215 -16.89 1.33 12.00
C LYS A 215 -15.91 1.44 13.19
N LEU A 216 -15.07 2.44 13.21
CA LEU A 216 -14.52 2.89 14.48
C LEU A 216 -15.64 3.61 15.25
N SER A 217 -15.91 3.16 16.50
CA SER A 217 -16.88 3.86 17.34
C SER A 217 -16.47 5.32 17.54
N ASP A 218 -17.44 6.23 17.59
CA ASP A 218 -17.19 7.66 17.78
C ASP A 218 -16.27 7.95 18.97
N SER A 219 -16.39 7.18 20.06
CA SER A 219 -15.50 7.27 21.22
C SER A 219 -14.04 6.93 20.91
N LYS A 220 -13.77 6.02 19.96
CA LYS A 220 -12.41 5.69 19.52
C LYS A 220 -11.87 6.72 18.52
N LEU A 221 -12.73 7.25 17.66
CA LEU A 221 -12.40 8.35 16.77
C LEU A 221 -12.05 9.61 17.56
N GLU A 222 -12.83 9.95 18.59
CA GLU A 222 -12.52 11.06 19.51
C GLU A 222 -11.19 10.85 20.25
N GLN A 223 -10.90 9.65 20.71
CA GLN A 223 -9.64 9.31 21.40
C GLN A 223 -8.41 9.56 20.52
N ILE A 224 -8.53 9.35 19.21
CA ILE A 224 -7.45 9.59 18.24
C ILE A 224 -7.54 10.97 17.57
N GLY A 225 -8.50 11.82 17.99
CA GLY A 225 -8.66 13.20 17.53
C GLY A 225 -9.19 13.32 16.10
N ILE A 226 -10.01 12.35 15.67
CA ILE A 226 -10.78 12.39 14.43
C ILE A 226 -12.24 12.67 14.82
N GLU A 227 -12.86 13.69 14.24
CA GLU A 227 -14.31 13.93 14.39
C GLU A 227 -15.06 13.18 13.30
N ALA A 228 -16.09 12.40 13.72
CA ALA A 228 -17.05 11.82 12.78
C ALA A 228 -18.05 12.92 12.37
N GLU A 229 -18.10 13.25 11.09
CA GLU A 229 -19.20 14.06 10.53
C GLU A 229 -20.11 13.16 9.67
N ASP A 230 -21.39 13.52 9.60
CA ASP A 230 -22.36 12.85 8.71
C ASP A 230 -21.86 12.92 7.25
N GLY A 231 -21.15 11.85 6.81
CA GLY A 231 -20.68 11.68 5.44
C GLY A 231 -19.20 11.93 5.17
N GLY A 232 -18.33 12.04 6.17
CA GLY A 232 -16.87 12.16 6.00
C GLY A 232 -16.13 12.63 7.25
N PHE A 233 -14.83 12.35 7.33
CA PHE A 233 -13.97 12.73 8.46
C PHE A 233 -13.42 14.16 8.32
N ARG A 234 -13.58 15.02 9.36
CA ARG A 234 -12.91 16.33 9.45
C ARG A 234 -12.08 16.47 10.73
N ARG A 235 -11.02 17.29 10.66
CA ARG A 235 -10.15 17.61 11.79
C ARG A 235 -10.82 18.62 12.73
N ARG A 236 -10.60 18.45 14.05
CA ARG A 236 -10.67 19.57 14.98
C ARG A 236 -9.54 20.56 14.67
N SER A 237 -9.90 21.81 14.45
CA SER A 237 -8.99 22.96 14.29
C SER A 237 -8.35 23.33 15.63
#